data_33dfcd3bb5be3f1894bb53fbf51dbac7
#
_entry.id   33dfcd3bb5be3f1894bb53fbf51dbac7
#
_cell.length_a   1.000
_cell.length_b   1.000
_cell.length_c   1.000
_cell.angle_alpha   90.00
_cell.angle_beta   90.00
_cell.angle_gamma   90.00
#
_symmetry.space_group_name_H-M   'P 1'
#
loop_
_entity.id
_entity.type
_entity.pdbx_description
1 polymer ?
#
loop_
_entity_poly.entity_id
_entity_poly.type
_entity_poly.pdbx_seq_one_letter_code
_entity_poly.pdbx_strand_id
1 'polypeptide(L)'
;HEQHEALRAAGNPWQQPAILDELKDKAKAAGLWNLFLPESEYGYGLTNLEYAPLSELMGTVGIASEVFNCSAPDTGNMEVLDKYGSDEQKKEWLEPLLAGEIRSAFGMTEPNVASSDATNICSSIVEDGDEYVINGEKWWTSGAGDPRCKIIIFMGVSNPDNPKHQRQSQILVPMDTPGVEILRMMTVFGNDDAPHGHAHMKFTDVRVPKSNMILGEGRGFEIAQGRLGPGRIHHCMRTIGVAERALDLLCKRSLDRVAFVKQLAELGGNYDVIADCRMEIEMCR
;
A
#
# COMPACT_ATOMS: atom_id res chain seq x y z
N HIS A 1 -0.99 -19.56 -3.38
CA HIS A 1 0.04 -20.05 -2.45
C HIS A 1 0.99 -21.02 -3.16
N GLU A 2 0.51 -22.14 -3.72
CA GLU A 2 1.35 -23.15 -4.39
C GLU A 2 2.26 -22.55 -5.48
N GLN A 3 1.74 -21.70 -6.37
CA GLN A 3 2.57 -21.04 -7.40
C GLN A 3 3.64 -20.13 -6.79
N HIS A 4 3.32 -19.40 -5.73
CA HIS A 4 4.30 -18.54 -5.04
C HIS A 4 5.39 -19.36 -4.36
N GLU A 5 5.02 -20.46 -3.70
CA GLU A 5 6.00 -21.40 -3.10
C GLU A 5 6.91 -22.01 -4.18
N ALA A 6 6.34 -22.39 -5.33
CA ALA A 6 7.12 -22.89 -6.45
C ALA A 6 8.12 -21.87 -6.99
N LEU A 7 7.70 -20.61 -7.14
CA LEU A 7 8.57 -19.51 -7.54
C LEU A 7 9.69 -19.24 -6.49
N ARG A 8 9.35 -19.26 -5.22
CA ARG A 8 10.33 -19.14 -4.12
C ARG A 8 11.34 -20.28 -4.13
N ALA A 9 10.89 -21.52 -4.29
CA ALA A 9 11.76 -22.69 -4.40
C ALA A 9 12.67 -22.65 -5.63
N ALA A 10 12.22 -22.01 -6.73
CA ALA A 10 13.01 -21.76 -7.92
C ALA A 10 13.97 -20.58 -7.83
N GLY A 11 14.05 -19.88 -6.68
CA GLY A 11 14.89 -18.71 -6.47
C GLY A 11 14.33 -17.40 -7.02
N ASN A 12 13.03 -17.38 -7.39
CA ASN A 12 12.37 -16.23 -7.99
C ASN A 12 11.20 -15.70 -7.13
N PRO A 13 11.40 -15.41 -5.82
CA PRO A 13 10.30 -15.03 -4.91
C PRO A 13 9.65 -13.69 -5.29
N TRP A 14 10.36 -12.82 -6.01
CA TRP A 14 9.90 -11.49 -6.44
C TRP A 14 9.10 -11.52 -7.74
N GLN A 15 8.95 -12.67 -8.36
CA GLN A 15 8.09 -12.81 -9.53
C GLN A 15 6.64 -12.99 -9.12
N GLN A 16 5.73 -12.28 -9.80
CA GLN A 16 4.29 -12.44 -9.60
C GLN A 16 3.84 -13.82 -10.08
N PRO A 17 3.02 -14.55 -9.28
CA PRO A 17 2.36 -15.77 -9.75
C PRO A 17 1.39 -15.50 -10.91
N ALA A 18 1.44 -16.31 -11.97
CA ALA A 18 0.62 -16.13 -13.17
C ALA A 18 -0.90 -16.13 -12.89
N ILE A 19 -1.35 -16.85 -11.87
CA ILE A 19 -2.76 -16.86 -11.46
C ILE A 19 -3.30 -15.47 -11.12
N LEU A 20 -2.44 -14.53 -10.68
CA LEU A 20 -2.88 -13.17 -10.38
C LEU A 20 -3.33 -12.43 -11.64
N ASP A 21 -2.65 -12.61 -12.76
CA ASP A 21 -3.03 -11.97 -14.02
C ASP A 21 -4.36 -12.54 -14.53
N GLU A 22 -4.55 -13.86 -14.47
CA GLU A 22 -5.82 -14.50 -14.82
C GLU A 22 -7.00 -13.99 -13.95
N LEU A 23 -6.76 -13.79 -12.66
CA LEU A 23 -7.78 -13.28 -11.75
C LEU A 23 -8.07 -11.80 -11.99
N LYS A 24 -7.05 -10.99 -12.30
CA LYS A 24 -7.22 -9.58 -12.69
C LYS A 24 -8.06 -9.44 -13.95
N ASP A 25 -7.81 -10.26 -14.95
CA ASP A 25 -8.60 -10.27 -16.18
C ASP A 25 -10.07 -10.63 -15.92
N LYS A 26 -10.33 -11.61 -15.04
CA LYS A 26 -11.68 -11.95 -14.60
C LYS A 26 -12.33 -10.80 -13.84
N ALA A 27 -11.59 -10.12 -12.96
CA ALA A 27 -12.10 -8.96 -12.22
C ALA A 27 -12.47 -7.81 -13.15
N LYS A 28 -11.61 -7.50 -14.14
CA LYS A 28 -11.90 -6.49 -15.18
C LYS A 28 -13.14 -6.86 -16.00
N ALA A 29 -13.24 -8.09 -16.47
CA ALA A 29 -14.38 -8.59 -17.24
C ALA A 29 -15.70 -8.55 -16.46
N ALA A 30 -15.65 -8.70 -15.14
CA ALA A 30 -16.79 -8.63 -14.24
C ALA A 30 -17.15 -7.19 -13.81
N GLY A 31 -16.40 -6.17 -14.23
CA GLY A 31 -16.60 -4.78 -13.80
C GLY A 31 -16.20 -4.53 -12.33
N LEU A 32 -15.35 -5.38 -11.76
CA LEU A 32 -14.90 -5.30 -10.35
C LEU A 32 -13.45 -4.81 -10.29
N TRP A 33 -13.18 -3.64 -10.87
CA TRP A 33 -11.85 -3.08 -10.99
C TRP A 33 -11.80 -1.63 -10.49
N ASN A 34 -10.79 -1.24 -9.69
CA ASN A 34 -10.64 0.10 -9.14
C ASN A 34 -11.82 0.58 -8.27
N LEU A 35 -12.48 -0.31 -7.55
CA LEU A 35 -13.68 0.02 -6.76
C LEU A 35 -13.42 0.98 -5.59
N PHE A 36 -12.16 1.19 -5.22
CA PHE A 36 -11.74 2.03 -4.09
C PHE A 36 -11.86 3.54 -4.36
N LEU A 37 -11.86 3.96 -5.64
CA LEU A 37 -11.73 5.37 -6.01
C LEU A 37 -13.10 6.07 -5.95
N PRO A 38 -13.36 6.90 -4.92
CA PRO A 38 -14.64 7.60 -4.78
C PRO A 38 -14.63 8.89 -5.61
N GLU A 39 -15.80 9.37 -5.98
CA GLU A 39 -16.03 10.72 -6.53
C GLU A 39 -15.02 11.16 -7.61
N SER A 40 -14.55 10.22 -8.45
CA SER A 40 -13.59 10.45 -9.51
C SER A 40 -14.16 10.03 -10.86
N GLU A 41 -13.75 10.70 -11.93
CA GLU A 41 -14.07 10.28 -13.31
C GLU A 41 -13.46 8.92 -13.67
N TYR A 42 -12.43 8.50 -12.93
CA TYR A 42 -11.73 7.21 -13.10
C TYR A 42 -12.30 6.09 -12.23
N GLY A 43 -13.24 6.39 -11.33
CA GLY A 43 -13.82 5.45 -10.38
C GLY A 43 -15.28 5.12 -10.66
N TYR A 44 -15.84 4.23 -9.85
CA TYR A 44 -17.27 3.87 -9.91
C TYR A 44 -18.16 4.81 -9.09
N GLY A 45 -17.60 5.83 -8.45
CA GLY A 45 -18.35 6.79 -7.62
C GLY A 45 -18.89 6.19 -6.32
N LEU A 46 -18.35 5.06 -5.87
CA LEU A 46 -18.74 4.48 -4.58
C LEU A 46 -18.26 5.37 -3.44
N THR A 47 -19.14 5.64 -2.50
CA THR A 47 -18.75 6.24 -1.23
C THR A 47 -17.91 5.25 -0.41
N ASN A 48 -17.16 5.74 0.57
CA ASN A 48 -16.43 4.86 1.50
C ASN A 48 -17.36 3.88 2.23
N LEU A 49 -18.61 4.28 2.50
CA LEU A 49 -19.60 3.42 3.14
C LEU A 49 -20.02 2.26 2.23
N GLU A 50 -20.20 2.52 0.93
CA GLU A 50 -20.53 1.49 -0.06
C GLU A 50 -19.34 0.59 -0.39
N TYR A 51 -18.12 1.13 -0.36
CA TYR A 51 -16.89 0.37 -0.56
C TYR A 51 -16.52 -0.52 0.66
N ALA A 52 -16.94 -0.14 1.88
CA ALA A 52 -16.55 -0.84 3.12
C ALA A 52 -16.83 -2.35 3.09
N PRO A 53 -18.04 -2.84 2.75
CA PRO A 53 -18.31 -4.28 2.71
C PRO A 53 -17.50 -5.00 1.62
N LEU A 54 -17.20 -4.35 0.51
CA LEU A 54 -16.36 -4.92 -0.55
C LEU A 54 -14.91 -5.06 -0.09
N SER A 55 -14.39 -4.06 0.60
CA SER A 55 -13.05 -4.09 1.19
C SER A 55 -12.93 -5.14 2.30
N GLU A 56 -13.97 -5.32 3.12
CA GLU A 56 -14.05 -6.38 4.12
C GLU A 56 -13.97 -7.77 3.45
N LEU A 57 -14.76 -8.01 2.40
CA LEU A 57 -14.70 -9.26 1.63
C LEU A 57 -13.30 -9.51 1.05
N MET A 58 -12.66 -8.49 0.48
CA MET A 58 -11.28 -8.60 0.00
C MET A 58 -10.31 -8.95 1.14
N GLY A 59 -10.54 -8.45 2.35
CA GLY A 59 -9.74 -8.78 3.53
C GLY A 59 -9.75 -10.25 3.90
N THR A 60 -10.77 -11.02 3.53
CA THR A 60 -10.85 -12.46 3.82
C THR A 60 -9.84 -13.30 3.02
N VAL A 61 -9.28 -12.74 1.93
CA VAL A 61 -8.31 -13.44 1.07
C VAL A 61 -7.13 -12.51 0.79
N GLY A 62 -5.93 -12.86 1.24
CA GLY A 62 -4.76 -11.96 1.26
C GLY A 62 -4.37 -11.34 -0.09
N ILE A 63 -4.65 -12.00 -1.22
CA ILE A 63 -4.35 -11.50 -2.57
C ILE A 63 -5.51 -10.70 -3.19
N ALA A 64 -6.71 -10.73 -2.61
CA ALA A 64 -7.91 -10.21 -3.27
C ALA A 64 -7.82 -8.71 -3.55
N SER A 65 -7.27 -7.91 -2.64
CA SER A 65 -7.10 -6.47 -2.87
C SER A 65 -6.27 -6.18 -4.12
N GLU A 66 -5.23 -6.98 -4.40
CA GLU A 66 -4.45 -6.81 -5.63
C GLU A 66 -5.21 -7.28 -6.87
N VAL A 67 -5.97 -8.37 -6.77
CA VAL A 67 -6.79 -8.89 -7.88
C VAL A 67 -7.77 -7.84 -8.41
N PHE A 68 -8.31 -7.00 -7.53
CA PHE A 68 -9.26 -5.93 -7.89
C PHE A 68 -8.61 -4.55 -8.06
N ASN A 69 -7.27 -4.47 -8.09
CA ASN A 69 -6.49 -3.23 -8.11
C ASN A 69 -6.83 -2.27 -6.95
N CYS A 70 -7.13 -2.82 -5.80
CA CYS A 70 -7.53 -2.11 -4.58
C CYS A 70 -6.49 -2.25 -3.46
N SER A 71 -5.23 -2.59 -3.78
CA SER A 71 -4.20 -2.79 -2.76
C SER A 71 -3.38 -1.54 -2.48
N ALA A 72 -2.93 -1.39 -1.24
CA ALA A 72 -1.94 -0.38 -0.88
C ALA A 72 -0.53 -0.83 -1.34
N PRO A 73 0.38 0.11 -1.65
CA PRO A 73 0.24 1.57 -1.56
C PRO A 73 -0.43 2.22 -2.77
N ASP A 74 -0.72 1.47 -3.84
CA ASP A 74 -1.18 2.01 -5.12
C ASP A 74 -2.48 2.79 -4.98
N THR A 75 -3.45 2.30 -4.20
CA THR A 75 -4.71 3.03 -3.99
C THR A 75 -4.47 4.46 -3.50
N GLY A 76 -3.66 4.62 -2.45
CA GLY A 76 -3.36 5.96 -1.93
C GLY A 76 -2.53 6.81 -2.89
N ASN A 77 -1.67 6.21 -3.71
CA ASN A 77 -0.87 6.92 -4.71
C ASN A 77 -1.75 7.34 -5.91
N MET A 78 -2.68 6.49 -6.33
CA MET A 78 -3.67 6.84 -7.35
C MET A 78 -4.60 7.96 -6.89
N GLU A 79 -5.07 7.94 -5.64
CA GLU A 79 -5.85 9.04 -5.04
C GLU A 79 -5.06 10.36 -5.00
N VAL A 80 -3.75 10.32 -4.71
CA VAL A 80 -2.89 11.51 -4.75
C VAL A 80 -2.78 12.06 -6.16
N LEU A 81 -2.53 11.20 -7.15
CA LEU A 81 -2.39 11.62 -8.54
C LEU A 81 -3.73 12.13 -9.10
N ASP A 82 -4.84 11.48 -8.79
CA ASP A 82 -6.17 11.91 -9.20
C ASP A 82 -6.50 13.31 -8.68
N LYS A 83 -6.25 13.54 -7.39
CA LYS A 83 -6.63 14.78 -6.71
C LYS A 83 -5.65 15.94 -6.91
N TYR A 84 -4.35 15.65 -6.97
CA TYR A 84 -3.29 16.66 -6.90
C TYR A 84 -2.33 16.64 -8.08
N GLY A 85 -2.36 15.61 -8.92
CA GLY A 85 -1.50 15.49 -10.10
C GLY A 85 -1.91 16.46 -11.22
N SER A 86 -0.93 16.90 -12.01
CA SER A 86 -1.20 17.58 -13.28
C SER A 86 -1.75 16.60 -14.32
N ASP A 87 -2.31 17.13 -15.42
CA ASP A 87 -2.83 16.29 -16.51
C ASP A 87 -1.73 15.40 -17.13
N GLU A 88 -0.50 15.92 -17.22
CA GLU A 88 0.66 15.17 -17.70
C GLU A 88 1.03 14.05 -16.72
N GLN A 89 1.06 14.35 -15.40
CA GLN A 89 1.35 13.35 -14.36
C GLN A 89 0.26 12.26 -14.30
N LYS A 90 -1.01 12.64 -14.50
CA LYS A 90 -2.12 11.67 -14.57
C LYS A 90 -1.96 10.76 -15.78
N LYS A 91 -1.70 11.31 -16.94
CA LYS A 91 -1.51 10.54 -18.17
C LYS A 91 -0.30 9.61 -18.09
N GLU A 92 0.80 10.08 -17.53
CA GLU A 92 2.04 9.30 -17.47
C GLU A 92 2.00 8.20 -16.40
N TRP A 93 1.39 8.47 -15.23
CA TRP A 93 1.48 7.59 -14.07
C TRP A 93 0.13 7.05 -13.58
N LEU A 94 -0.92 7.89 -13.52
CA LEU A 94 -2.21 7.43 -13.00
C LEU A 94 -2.88 6.45 -13.96
N GLU A 95 -2.92 6.74 -15.26
CA GLU A 95 -3.56 5.85 -16.24
C GLU A 95 -2.97 4.43 -16.24
N PRO A 96 -1.63 4.23 -16.29
CA PRO A 96 -1.03 2.90 -16.20
C PRO A 96 -1.25 2.20 -14.85
N LEU A 97 -1.31 2.96 -13.74
CA LEU A 97 -1.66 2.43 -12.42
C LEU A 97 -3.11 1.94 -12.39
N LEU A 98 -4.04 2.73 -12.92
CA LEU A 98 -5.46 2.35 -13.03
C LEU A 98 -5.65 1.16 -13.97
N ALA A 99 -4.86 1.05 -15.03
CA ALA A 99 -4.86 -0.12 -15.91
C ALA A 99 -4.27 -1.39 -15.23
N GLY A 100 -3.52 -1.22 -14.14
CA GLY A 100 -2.81 -2.29 -13.44
C GLY A 100 -1.56 -2.78 -14.18
N GLU A 101 -1.02 -1.97 -15.08
CA GLU A 101 0.19 -2.25 -15.87
C GLU A 101 1.46 -2.05 -15.06
N ILE A 102 1.45 -1.06 -14.18
CA ILE A 102 2.56 -0.75 -13.27
C ILE A 102 2.08 -0.77 -11.81
N ARG A 103 3.05 -0.77 -10.90
CA ARG A 103 2.86 -0.57 -9.46
C ARG A 103 3.62 0.68 -9.02
N SER A 104 3.34 1.12 -7.81
CA SER A 104 3.94 2.30 -7.22
C SER A 104 4.39 2.06 -5.77
N ALA A 105 5.18 2.99 -5.26
CA ALA A 105 5.59 3.01 -3.86
C ALA A 105 5.39 4.41 -3.25
N PHE A 106 5.45 4.50 -1.92
CA PHE A 106 5.38 5.74 -1.18
C PHE A 106 6.53 5.84 -0.18
N GLY A 107 7.47 6.75 -0.44
CA GLY A 107 8.67 6.95 0.35
C GLY A 107 8.51 8.09 1.36
N MET A 108 8.02 7.78 2.56
CA MET A 108 7.85 8.76 3.64
C MET A 108 8.79 8.50 4.81
N THR A 109 8.73 7.30 5.41
CA THR A 109 9.44 6.97 6.64
C THR A 109 10.95 6.84 6.42
N GLU A 110 11.72 7.26 7.43
CA GLU A 110 13.18 7.29 7.41
C GLU A 110 13.77 6.51 8.59
N PRO A 111 14.93 5.85 8.40
CA PRO A 111 15.52 5.00 9.45
C PRO A 111 16.04 5.78 10.66
N ASN A 112 16.48 7.02 10.46
CA ASN A 112 17.25 7.76 11.47
C ASN A 112 16.42 8.76 12.29
N VAL A 113 15.14 8.93 11.99
CA VAL A 113 14.24 9.87 12.65
C VAL A 113 12.87 9.25 12.93
N ALA A 114 12.15 9.79 13.92
CA ALA A 114 10.78 9.39 14.22
C ALA A 114 9.82 9.94 13.14
N SER A 115 9.89 9.39 11.94
CA SER A 115 9.25 9.90 10.71
C SER A 115 7.76 9.58 10.59
N SER A 116 7.16 8.90 11.56
CA SER A 116 5.70 8.87 11.74
C SER A 116 5.14 10.27 12.07
N ASP A 117 5.94 11.13 12.72
CA ASP A 117 5.75 12.57 12.64
C ASP A 117 6.43 13.09 11.36
N ALA A 118 5.64 13.36 10.34
CA ALA A 118 6.13 13.82 9.04
C ALA A 118 7.00 15.09 9.12
N THR A 119 6.91 15.85 10.19
CA THR A 119 7.71 17.06 10.40
C THR A 119 9.17 16.78 10.80
N ASN A 120 9.49 15.51 11.15
CA ASN A 120 10.84 15.05 11.46
C ASN A 120 11.61 14.53 10.21
N ILE A 121 10.96 14.45 9.06
CA ILE A 121 11.60 14.01 7.81
C ILE A 121 12.80 14.91 7.51
N CYS A 122 13.93 14.27 7.18
CA CYS A 122 15.21 14.95 6.92
C CYS A 122 15.71 14.79 5.49
N SER A 123 15.20 13.82 4.72
CA SER A 123 15.55 13.70 3.29
C SER A 123 15.25 14.99 2.56
N SER A 124 16.15 15.43 1.68
CA SER A 124 16.09 16.74 1.03
C SER A 124 15.58 16.67 -0.40
N ILE A 125 14.91 17.74 -0.82
CA ILE A 125 14.54 18.04 -2.20
C ILE A 125 15.06 19.46 -2.47
N VAL A 126 16.13 19.62 -3.25
CA VAL A 126 16.80 20.90 -3.47
C VAL A 126 16.66 21.30 -4.93
N GLU A 127 16.19 22.51 -5.17
CA GLU A 127 16.09 23.06 -6.52
C GLU A 127 17.48 23.32 -7.11
N ASP A 128 17.71 22.86 -8.35
CA ASP A 128 18.94 23.09 -9.12
C ASP A 128 18.61 23.28 -10.61
N GLY A 129 18.52 24.52 -11.03
CA GLY A 129 18.12 24.89 -12.40
C GLY A 129 16.68 24.47 -12.71
N ASP A 130 16.48 23.61 -13.70
CA ASP A 130 15.17 23.09 -14.11
C ASP A 130 14.82 21.72 -13.46
N GLU A 131 15.63 21.30 -12.51
CA GLU A 131 15.49 20.02 -11.82
C GLU A 131 15.42 20.19 -10.30
N TYR A 132 15.03 19.11 -9.63
CA TYR A 132 15.26 18.90 -8.21
C TYR A 132 16.29 17.80 -7.99
N VAL A 133 17.18 18.02 -7.02
CA VAL A 133 18.16 17.04 -6.54
C VAL A 133 17.65 16.47 -5.21
N ILE A 134 17.52 15.17 -5.15
CA ILE A 134 16.94 14.44 -4.02
C ILE A 134 18.03 13.60 -3.34
N ASN A 135 18.13 13.75 -2.01
CA ASN A 135 19.07 12.99 -1.18
C ASN A 135 18.38 12.49 0.09
N GLY A 136 18.69 11.26 0.51
CA GLY A 136 18.22 10.69 1.76
C GLY A 136 18.01 9.18 1.73
N GLU A 137 17.42 8.67 2.80
CA GLU A 137 17.08 7.24 2.93
C GLU A 137 15.61 7.09 3.32
N LYS A 138 14.96 6.09 2.73
CA LYS A 138 13.59 5.68 3.06
C LYS A 138 13.57 4.21 3.40
N TRP A 139 12.79 3.82 4.38
CA TRP A 139 12.64 2.42 4.75
C TRP A 139 11.17 2.03 4.94
N TRP A 140 10.90 0.74 5.04
CA TRP A 140 9.54 0.20 5.06
C TRP A 140 8.71 0.69 3.87
N THR A 141 9.38 0.91 2.73
CA THR A 141 8.74 1.38 1.49
C THR A 141 8.06 0.21 0.81
N SER A 142 6.77 0.06 1.12
CA SER A 142 5.95 -1.04 0.61
C SER A 142 5.82 -1.01 -0.90
N GLY A 143 5.93 -2.17 -1.52
CA GLY A 143 5.80 -2.34 -2.98
C GLY A 143 7.03 -1.99 -3.79
N ALA A 144 8.06 -1.34 -3.22
CA ALA A 144 9.25 -0.93 -3.98
C ALA A 144 10.11 -2.11 -4.45
N GLY A 145 9.96 -3.31 -3.87
CA GLY A 145 10.65 -4.52 -4.32
C GLY A 145 9.97 -5.25 -5.47
N ASP A 146 8.75 -4.88 -5.81
CA ASP A 146 8.03 -5.47 -6.93
C ASP A 146 8.65 -5.00 -8.27
N PRO A 147 9.01 -5.91 -9.18
CA PRO A 147 9.59 -5.55 -10.49
C PRO A 147 8.69 -4.65 -11.34
N ARG A 148 7.39 -4.64 -11.06
CA ARG A 148 6.39 -3.79 -11.72
C ARG A 148 6.32 -2.39 -11.12
N CYS A 149 6.96 -2.13 -9.98
CA CYS A 149 7.03 -0.80 -9.37
C CYS A 149 7.86 0.12 -10.27
N LYS A 150 7.23 1.15 -10.85
CA LYS A 150 7.88 2.07 -11.79
C LYS A 150 8.02 3.47 -11.25
N ILE A 151 7.23 3.83 -10.24
CA ILE A 151 7.19 5.18 -9.69
C ILE A 151 7.12 5.15 -8.16
N ILE A 152 7.82 6.05 -7.52
CA ILE A 152 7.69 6.33 -6.08
C ILE A 152 7.25 7.78 -5.89
N ILE A 153 6.27 8.00 -5.02
CA ILE A 153 6.00 9.32 -4.46
C ILE A 153 6.96 9.51 -3.27
N PHE A 154 7.94 10.37 -3.46
CA PHE A 154 8.95 10.67 -2.45
C PHE A 154 8.55 11.92 -1.65
N MET A 155 8.56 11.84 -0.32
CA MET A 155 8.34 12.97 0.57
C MET A 155 9.65 13.43 1.20
N GLY A 156 10.01 14.69 1.04
CA GLY A 156 11.24 15.27 1.55
C GLY A 156 11.09 16.75 1.90
N VAL A 157 12.11 17.33 2.50
CA VAL A 157 12.19 18.75 2.87
C VAL A 157 12.67 19.56 1.68
N SER A 158 11.84 20.49 1.21
CA SER A 158 12.21 21.47 0.17
C SER A 158 12.42 22.87 0.73
N ASN A 159 11.69 23.23 1.79
CA ASN A 159 11.63 24.58 2.34
C ASN A 159 11.89 24.59 3.85
N PRO A 160 13.13 24.37 4.31
CA PRO A 160 13.44 24.17 5.74
C PRO A 160 13.08 25.38 6.63
N ASP A 161 13.09 26.59 6.07
CA ASP A 161 12.80 27.83 6.80
C ASP A 161 11.31 28.14 6.91
N ASN A 162 10.45 27.40 6.21
CA ASN A 162 9.02 27.60 6.25
C ASN A 162 8.40 27.13 7.58
N PRO A 163 7.15 27.54 7.89
CA PRO A 163 6.39 26.99 9.02
C PRO A 163 6.35 25.47 8.98
N LYS A 164 6.33 24.83 10.16
CA LYS A 164 6.51 23.39 10.37
C LYS A 164 5.81 22.47 9.35
N HIS A 165 4.56 22.78 8.97
CA HIS A 165 3.75 21.95 8.06
C HIS A 165 3.85 22.36 6.58
N GLN A 166 4.76 23.27 6.26
CA GLN A 166 5.03 23.78 4.91
C GLN A 166 6.49 23.56 4.48
N ARG A 167 7.22 22.69 5.20
CA ARG A 167 8.61 22.37 4.90
C ARG A 167 8.76 21.24 3.91
N GLN A 168 7.80 20.31 3.91
CA GLN A 168 7.86 19.10 3.11
C GLN A 168 7.13 19.28 1.79
N SER A 169 7.67 18.65 0.76
CA SER A 169 7.06 18.49 -0.55
C SER A 169 6.94 17.00 -0.92
N GLN A 170 6.10 16.70 -1.89
CA GLN A 170 6.00 15.36 -2.48
C GLN A 170 6.33 15.47 -3.97
N ILE A 171 7.19 14.57 -4.44
CA ILE A 171 7.70 14.57 -5.81
C ILE A 171 7.70 13.15 -6.37
N LEU A 172 7.39 13.03 -7.66
CA LEU A 172 7.43 11.78 -8.40
C LEU A 172 8.87 11.44 -8.79
N VAL A 173 9.31 10.24 -8.45
CA VAL A 173 10.64 9.74 -8.80
C VAL A 173 10.48 8.40 -9.52
N PRO A 174 10.79 8.29 -10.82
CA PRO A 174 10.87 7.02 -11.51
C PRO A 174 11.88 6.09 -10.84
N MET A 175 11.56 4.80 -10.71
CA MET A 175 12.37 3.85 -9.97
C MET A 175 13.72 3.53 -10.64
N ASP A 176 13.85 3.81 -11.94
CA ASP A 176 15.06 3.64 -12.74
C ASP A 176 15.92 4.91 -12.82
N THR A 177 15.55 5.98 -12.11
CA THR A 177 16.34 7.22 -12.06
C THR A 177 17.72 6.95 -11.44
N PRO A 178 18.82 7.39 -12.07
CA PRO A 178 20.16 7.25 -11.51
C PRO A 178 20.25 7.80 -10.07
N GLY A 179 20.86 7.00 -9.17
CA GLY A 179 20.97 7.34 -7.75
C GLY A 179 19.85 6.77 -6.87
N VAL A 180 18.81 6.16 -7.44
CA VAL A 180 17.82 5.37 -6.70
C VAL A 180 18.35 3.96 -6.49
N GLU A 181 18.46 3.54 -5.24
CA GLU A 181 19.02 2.25 -4.87
C GLU A 181 18.15 1.54 -3.82
N ILE A 182 17.84 0.27 -4.05
CA ILE A 182 17.26 -0.62 -3.03
C ILE A 182 18.42 -1.28 -2.27
N LEU A 183 18.65 -0.88 -1.02
CA LEU A 183 19.72 -1.40 -0.19
C LEU A 183 19.43 -2.84 0.28
N ARG A 184 18.20 -3.09 0.65
CA ARG A 184 17.73 -4.41 1.09
C ARG A 184 16.20 -4.46 1.19
N MET A 185 15.66 -5.65 1.19
CA MET A 185 14.28 -5.90 1.59
C MET A 185 14.21 -6.12 3.09
N MET A 186 13.21 -5.50 3.72
CA MET A 186 12.96 -5.61 5.15
C MET A 186 12.18 -6.89 5.44
N THR A 187 12.39 -7.47 6.61
CA THR A 187 11.67 -8.68 7.03
C THR A 187 10.99 -8.48 8.38
N VAL A 188 9.83 -9.10 8.56
CA VAL A 188 9.13 -9.19 9.84
C VAL A 188 9.01 -10.66 10.21
N PHE A 189 9.56 -11.06 11.34
CA PHE A 189 9.64 -12.47 11.77
C PHE A 189 10.23 -13.41 10.71
N GLY A 190 11.16 -12.89 9.88
CA GLY A 190 11.78 -13.65 8.79
C GLY A 190 10.98 -13.70 7.50
N ASN A 191 9.77 -13.13 7.44
CA ASN A 191 8.98 -13.02 6.22
C ASN A 191 9.31 -11.70 5.48
N ASP A 192 9.65 -11.81 4.20
CA ASP A 192 10.02 -10.69 3.30
C ASP A 192 8.82 -10.12 2.52
N ASP A 193 7.64 -10.75 2.64
CA ASP A 193 6.40 -10.37 1.96
C ASP A 193 6.52 -10.26 0.43
N ALA A 194 7.42 -11.05 -0.17
CA ALA A 194 7.57 -11.08 -1.64
C ALA A 194 6.31 -11.61 -2.34
N PRO A 195 5.96 -11.11 -3.53
CA PRO A 195 6.70 -10.16 -4.39
C PRO A 195 6.49 -8.68 -4.06
N HIS A 196 5.60 -8.34 -3.16
CA HIS A 196 5.29 -6.97 -2.78
C HIS A 196 6.44 -6.31 -2.02
N GLY A 197 6.80 -6.89 -0.88
CA GLY A 197 7.95 -6.51 -0.05
C GLY A 197 7.91 -5.11 0.54
N HIS A 198 8.91 -4.83 1.38
CA HIS A 198 9.10 -3.53 2.02
C HIS A 198 10.58 -3.16 1.91
N ALA A 199 10.93 -2.17 1.12
CA ALA A 199 12.33 -1.84 0.84
C ALA A 199 12.91 -0.82 1.82
N HIS A 200 14.22 -0.97 2.09
CA HIS A 200 15.09 0.09 2.55
C HIS A 200 15.81 0.64 1.33
N MET A 201 15.61 1.93 1.06
CA MET A 201 16.06 2.61 -0.15
C MET A 201 16.98 3.77 0.17
N LYS A 202 17.92 4.05 -0.73
CA LYS A 202 18.78 5.21 -0.71
C LYS A 202 18.62 6.03 -1.98
N PHE A 203 18.67 7.34 -1.81
CA PHE A 203 18.62 8.33 -2.88
C PHE A 203 19.90 9.17 -2.78
N THR A 204 20.72 9.15 -3.82
CA THR A 204 21.98 9.88 -3.87
C THR A 204 22.02 10.72 -5.13
N ASP A 205 21.93 12.03 -4.97
CA ASP A 205 21.93 13.03 -6.05
C ASP A 205 20.93 12.68 -7.18
N VAL A 206 19.77 12.15 -6.78
CA VAL A 206 18.71 11.75 -7.72
C VAL A 206 18.11 13.02 -8.33
N ARG A 207 18.15 13.12 -9.67
CA ARG A 207 17.68 14.27 -10.42
C ARG A 207 16.38 13.98 -11.14
N VAL A 208 15.39 14.85 -10.93
CA VAL A 208 14.10 14.77 -11.61
C VAL A 208 13.65 16.17 -12.06
N PRO A 209 12.89 16.29 -13.17
CA PRO A 209 12.38 17.56 -13.64
C PRO A 209 11.46 18.24 -12.62
N LYS A 210 11.40 19.56 -12.64
CA LYS A 210 10.48 20.34 -11.78
C LYS A 210 9.01 19.97 -11.96
N SER A 211 8.63 19.51 -13.14
CA SER A 211 7.28 19.03 -13.46
C SER A 211 6.86 17.81 -12.65
N ASN A 212 7.79 17.10 -12.00
CA ASN A 212 7.50 15.95 -11.14
C ASN A 212 7.01 16.38 -9.73
N MET A 213 7.09 17.66 -9.37
CA MET A 213 6.54 18.16 -8.10
C MET A 213 5.02 18.07 -8.10
N ILE A 214 4.44 17.44 -7.08
CA ILE A 214 2.99 17.27 -6.94
C ILE A 214 2.43 18.53 -6.23
N LEU A 215 1.42 19.19 -6.81
CA LEU A 215 0.69 20.34 -6.27
C LEU A 215 1.56 21.59 -6.02
N GLY A 216 2.86 21.44 -5.81
CA GLY A 216 3.81 22.53 -5.55
C GLY A 216 4.61 22.35 -4.25
N GLU A 217 5.64 23.18 -4.10
CA GLU A 217 6.51 23.16 -2.94
C GLU A 217 5.81 23.51 -1.64
N GLY A 218 6.25 22.85 -0.55
CA GLY A 218 5.70 23.08 0.79
C GLY A 218 4.31 22.48 1.03
N ARG A 219 3.73 21.79 0.04
CA ARG A 219 2.39 21.19 0.10
C ARG A 219 2.40 19.69 0.47
N GLY A 220 3.59 19.14 0.76
CA GLY A 220 3.74 17.70 1.02
C GLY A 220 2.97 17.21 2.25
N PHE A 221 2.88 17.99 3.32
CA PHE A 221 2.10 17.63 4.50
C PHE A 221 0.59 17.59 4.21
N GLU A 222 0.07 18.56 3.46
CA GLU A 222 -1.34 18.59 3.02
C GLU A 222 -1.69 17.36 2.19
N ILE A 223 -0.86 17.03 1.20
CA ILE A 223 -1.04 15.84 0.37
C ILE A 223 -1.04 14.57 1.24
N ALA A 224 -0.07 14.47 2.18
CA ALA A 224 0.03 13.31 3.07
C ALA A 224 -1.23 13.13 3.93
N GLN A 225 -1.84 14.21 4.44
CA GLN A 225 -3.09 14.13 5.20
C GLN A 225 -4.26 13.68 4.30
N GLY A 226 -4.35 14.21 3.09
CA GLY A 226 -5.36 13.81 2.11
C GLY A 226 -5.27 12.34 1.71
N ARG A 227 -4.03 11.80 1.59
CA ARG A 227 -3.76 10.40 1.26
C ARG A 227 -4.01 9.43 2.43
N LEU A 228 -3.51 9.79 3.62
CA LEU A 228 -3.50 8.88 4.76
C LEU A 228 -4.89 8.73 5.41
N GLY A 229 -5.78 9.71 5.25
CA GLY A 229 -7.15 9.64 5.77
C GLY A 229 -7.92 8.45 5.20
N PRO A 230 -8.21 8.42 3.89
CA PRO A 230 -8.87 7.30 3.23
C PRO A 230 -8.11 5.98 3.40
N GLY A 231 -6.78 5.99 3.26
CA GLY A 231 -5.95 4.80 3.42
C GLY A 231 -6.11 4.12 4.78
N ARG A 232 -6.23 4.87 5.88
CA ARG A 232 -6.47 4.30 7.22
C ARG A 232 -7.82 3.58 7.29
N ILE A 233 -8.87 4.18 6.72
CA ILE A 233 -10.21 3.59 6.68
C ILE A 233 -10.18 2.30 5.85
N HIS A 234 -9.56 2.30 4.68
CA HIS A 234 -9.42 1.10 3.85
C HIS A 234 -8.68 -0.04 4.59
N HIS A 235 -7.65 0.27 5.38
CA HIS A 235 -6.98 -0.73 6.22
C HIS A 235 -7.89 -1.27 7.32
N CYS A 236 -8.67 -0.43 8.00
CA CYS A 236 -9.64 -0.87 9.01
C CYS A 236 -10.65 -1.85 8.40
N MET A 237 -11.25 -1.49 7.27
CA MET A 237 -12.23 -2.33 6.56
C MET A 237 -11.65 -3.71 6.20
N ARG A 238 -10.45 -3.75 5.61
CA ARG A 238 -9.78 -5.03 5.29
C ARG A 238 -9.44 -5.85 6.53
N THR A 239 -9.06 -5.20 7.61
CA THR A 239 -8.74 -5.88 8.87
C THR A 239 -9.95 -6.58 9.47
N ILE A 240 -11.15 -6.02 9.35
CA ILE A 240 -12.40 -6.70 9.72
C ILE A 240 -12.54 -8.02 8.94
N GLY A 241 -12.29 -8.02 7.63
CA GLY A 241 -12.31 -9.23 6.81
C GLY A 241 -11.28 -10.29 7.25
N VAL A 242 -10.07 -9.87 7.63
CA VAL A 242 -9.05 -10.77 8.20
C VAL A 242 -9.54 -11.39 9.51
N ALA A 243 -10.16 -10.59 10.39
CA ALA A 243 -10.71 -11.05 11.66
C ALA A 243 -11.87 -12.03 11.45
N GLU A 244 -12.78 -11.77 10.51
CA GLU A 244 -13.84 -12.70 10.10
C GLU A 244 -13.30 -14.05 9.65
N ARG A 245 -12.30 -14.03 8.78
CA ARG A 245 -11.63 -15.27 8.36
C ARG A 245 -10.97 -16.00 9.50
N ALA A 246 -10.31 -15.31 10.41
CA ALA A 246 -9.67 -15.92 11.57
C ALA A 246 -10.71 -16.60 12.46
N LEU A 247 -11.85 -15.94 12.71
CA LEU A 247 -12.96 -16.50 13.49
C LEU A 247 -13.57 -17.73 12.82
N ASP A 248 -13.79 -17.69 11.50
CA ASP A 248 -14.27 -18.86 10.73
C ASP A 248 -13.32 -20.05 10.85
N LEU A 249 -12.01 -19.82 10.72
CA LEU A 249 -10.99 -20.85 10.89
C LEU A 249 -10.93 -21.39 12.32
N LEU A 250 -11.10 -20.51 13.33
CA LEU A 250 -11.20 -20.92 14.74
C LEU A 250 -12.40 -21.83 14.97
N CYS A 251 -13.58 -21.48 14.45
CA CYS A 251 -14.77 -22.29 14.55
C CYS A 251 -14.59 -23.66 13.89
N LYS A 252 -14.10 -23.71 12.65
CA LYS A 252 -13.80 -24.95 11.92
C LYS A 252 -12.82 -25.82 12.68
N ARG A 253 -11.71 -25.22 13.17
CA ARG A 253 -10.72 -25.95 13.97
C ARG A 253 -11.29 -26.50 15.25
N SER A 254 -12.19 -25.79 15.90
CA SER A 254 -12.83 -26.20 17.14
C SER A 254 -13.76 -27.40 16.95
N LEU A 255 -14.35 -27.54 15.77
CA LEU A 255 -15.19 -28.70 15.40
C LEU A 255 -14.36 -29.91 14.94
N ASP A 256 -13.24 -29.69 14.24
CA ASP A 256 -12.42 -30.76 13.67
C ASP A 256 -11.48 -31.41 14.69
N ARG A 257 -10.96 -30.63 15.65
CA ARG A 257 -9.95 -31.11 16.60
C ARG A 257 -10.60 -31.75 17.81
N VAL A 258 -10.21 -32.99 18.05
CA VAL A 258 -10.60 -33.78 19.25
C VAL A 258 -9.44 -33.76 20.26
N ALA A 259 -9.75 -33.46 21.53
CA ALA A 259 -8.88 -33.59 22.68
C ALA A 259 -9.71 -34.10 23.86
N PHE A 260 -9.16 -35.02 24.68
CA PHE A 260 -9.87 -35.64 25.80
C PHE A 260 -11.22 -36.25 25.39
N VAL A 261 -11.24 -36.94 24.24
CA VAL A 261 -12.40 -37.65 23.63
C VAL A 261 -13.58 -36.70 23.26
N LYS A 262 -13.37 -35.37 23.22
CA LYS A 262 -14.37 -34.37 22.86
C LYS A 262 -13.81 -33.43 21.80
N GLN A 263 -14.70 -32.83 21.00
CA GLN A 263 -14.31 -31.70 20.15
C GLN A 263 -13.87 -30.50 21.00
N LEU A 264 -12.94 -29.70 20.50
CA LEU A 264 -12.50 -28.50 21.22
C LEU A 264 -13.69 -27.56 21.49
N ALA A 265 -14.66 -27.51 20.59
CA ALA A 265 -15.89 -26.75 20.77
C ALA A 265 -16.73 -27.17 22.00
N GLU A 266 -16.59 -28.42 22.46
CA GLU A 266 -17.30 -28.97 23.63
C GLU A 266 -16.53 -28.71 24.94
N LEU A 267 -15.29 -28.24 24.87
CA LEU A 267 -14.47 -27.94 26.05
C LEU A 267 -14.78 -26.54 26.52
N GLY A 268 -15.10 -26.42 27.82
CA GLY A 268 -15.51 -25.14 28.44
C GLY A 268 -14.54 -23.98 28.16
N GLY A 269 -15.08 -22.78 27.97
CA GLY A 269 -14.33 -21.57 27.70
C GLY A 269 -14.07 -21.28 26.22
N ASN A 270 -14.04 -22.25 25.34
CA ASN A 270 -13.77 -22.01 23.90
C ASN A 270 -14.93 -21.26 23.22
N TYR A 271 -16.17 -21.57 23.56
CA TYR A 271 -17.32 -20.85 23.01
C TYR A 271 -17.46 -19.43 23.55
N ASP A 272 -16.99 -19.16 24.78
CA ASP A 272 -16.93 -17.78 25.32
C ASP A 272 -15.95 -16.95 24.49
N VAL A 273 -14.75 -17.47 24.19
CA VAL A 273 -13.78 -16.81 23.31
C VAL A 273 -14.36 -16.55 21.93
N ILE A 274 -15.07 -17.50 21.34
CA ILE A 274 -15.71 -17.34 20.03
C ILE A 274 -16.78 -16.23 20.08
N ALA A 275 -17.59 -16.20 21.15
CA ALA A 275 -18.63 -15.19 21.34
C ALA A 275 -18.01 -13.79 21.52
N ASP A 276 -16.96 -13.67 22.35
CA ASP A 276 -16.24 -12.41 22.55
C ASP A 276 -15.63 -11.91 21.25
N CYS A 277 -14.94 -12.76 20.48
CA CYS A 277 -14.39 -12.40 19.17
C CYS A 277 -15.49 -11.89 18.22
N ARG A 278 -16.67 -12.56 18.19
CA ARG A 278 -17.80 -12.10 17.36
C ARG A 278 -18.27 -10.73 17.77
N MET A 279 -18.46 -10.50 19.08
CA MET A 279 -18.89 -9.19 19.60
C MET A 279 -17.86 -8.10 19.28
N GLU A 280 -16.57 -8.35 19.47
CA GLU A 280 -15.50 -7.39 19.18
C GLU A 280 -15.45 -7.04 17.68
N ILE A 281 -15.61 -8.00 16.78
CA ILE A 281 -15.65 -7.76 15.34
C ILE A 281 -16.84 -6.86 14.97
N GLU A 282 -18.04 -7.15 15.53
CA GLU A 282 -19.22 -6.32 15.28
C GLU A 282 -19.08 -4.90 15.85
N MET A 283 -18.44 -4.75 17.01
CA MET A 283 -18.17 -3.43 17.59
C MET A 283 -17.16 -2.61 16.77
N CYS A 284 -16.25 -3.26 16.05
CA CYS A 284 -15.26 -2.59 15.18
C CYS A 284 -15.81 -2.27 13.78
N ARG A 285 -16.84 -2.97 13.32
CA ARG A 285 -17.54 -2.74 12.04
C ARG A 285 -18.40 -1.50 12.12
#